data_6c0457ee5bd6700052e0482ef9b50aa6
#
_entry.id   6c0457ee5bd6700052e0482ef9b50aa6
#
_cell.length_a   1.000
_cell.length_b   1.000
_cell.length_c   1.000
_cell.angle_alpha   90.00
_cell.angle_beta   90.00
_cell.angle_gamma   90.00
#
_symmetry.space_group_name_H-M   'P 1'
#
loop_
_entity.id
_entity.type
_entity.pdbx_description
1 polymer ?
#
loop_
_entity_poly.entity_id
_entity_poly.type
_entity_poly.pdbx_seq_one_letter_code
_entity_poly.pdbx_strand_id
1 'polypeptide(L)'
;MNNNYIPLNIDLLKDFLDEGLLESNIEIFVSQSTGSTNDDAKNFLSEQSSLLSIHASEQQIAGKGRNGKKWISPKGKNIYLSIGWLSNLKYSQLDGLSLAVGTILASSLNKFTQNQVGIKWPNDLLIEKKKISGIL
;
A
#
# COMPACT_ATOMS: atom_id res chain seq x y z
N MET A 1 -26.55 2.42 -12.73
CA MET A 1 -25.10 2.28 -12.90
C MET A 1 -24.73 0.92 -12.33
N ASN A 2 -24.43 -0.06 -13.19
CA ASN A 2 -23.96 -1.38 -12.72
C ASN A 2 -22.56 -1.19 -12.14
N ASN A 3 -22.49 -1.11 -10.82
CA ASN A 3 -21.22 -1.18 -10.11
C ASN A 3 -20.73 -2.62 -10.18
N ASN A 4 -19.97 -2.98 -11.20
CA ASN A 4 -19.20 -4.23 -11.23
C ASN A 4 -18.00 -4.10 -10.26
N TYR A 5 -18.31 -3.95 -8.97
CA TYR A 5 -17.31 -4.00 -7.93
C TYR A 5 -16.76 -5.42 -7.84
N ILE A 6 -15.48 -5.57 -8.13
CA ILE A 6 -14.75 -6.82 -7.95
C ILE A 6 -13.97 -6.69 -6.66
N PRO A 7 -14.29 -7.49 -5.62
CA PRO A 7 -13.53 -7.44 -4.37
C PRO A 7 -12.08 -7.88 -4.58
N LEU A 8 -11.19 -7.35 -3.74
CA LEU A 8 -9.81 -7.81 -3.69
C LEU A 8 -9.78 -9.32 -3.41
N ASN A 9 -9.03 -10.04 -4.23
CA ASN A 9 -8.85 -11.48 -4.13
C ASN A 9 -7.36 -11.80 -4.27
N ILE A 10 -6.84 -12.68 -3.41
CA ILE A 10 -5.43 -13.04 -3.40
C ILE A 10 -5.02 -13.77 -4.68
N ASP A 11 -5.90 -14.62 -5.24
CA ASP A 11 -5.59 -15.37 -6.46
C ASP A 11 -5.47 -14.42 -7.65
N LEU A 12 -6.39 -13.45 -7.77
CA LEU A 12 -6.30 -12.40 -8.79
C LEU A 12 -5.04 -11.54 -8.62
N LEU A 13 -4.61 -11.26 -7.39
CA LEU A 13 -3.37 -10.51 -7.17
C LEU A 13 -2.15 -11.31 -7.60
N LYS A 14 -2.12 -12.62 -7.31
CA LYS A 14 -1.02 -13.50 -7.71
C LYS A 14 -0.87 -13.61 -9.22
N ASP A 15 -1.96 -13.60 -9.97
CA ASP A 15 -1.95 -13.66 -11.44
C ASP A 15 -1.23 -12.45 -12.10
N PHE A 16 -1.11 -11.34 -11.36
CA PHE A 16 -0.39 -10.14 -11.82
C PHE A 16 1.02 -9.99 -11.25
N LEU A 17 1.44 -10.89 -10.38
CA LEU A 17 2.79 -10.85 -9.82
C LEU A 17 3.75 -11.62 -10.73
N ASP A 18 4.96 -11.08 -10.83
CA ASP A 18 6.06 -11.76 -11.53
C ASP A 18 6.39 -13.09 -10.84
N GLU A 19 6.67 -14.15 -11.64
CA GLU A 19 7.03 -15.47 -11.11
C GLU A 19 8.20 -15.40 -10.13
N GLY A 20 9.20 -14.57 -10.41
CA GLY A 20 10.34 -14.36 -9.52
C GLY A 20 9.96 -13.76 -8.17
N LEU A 21 8.88 -12.96 -8.11
CA LEU A 21 8.32 -12.48 -6.84
C LEU A 21 7.58 -13.59 -6.09
N LEU A 22 6.85 -14.44 -6.81
CA LEU A 22 6.11 -15.56 -6.20
C LEU A 22 7.03 -16.65 -5.63
N GLU A 23 8.21 -16.85 -6.25
CA GLU A 23 9.24 -17.75 -5.75
C GLU A 23 10.04 -17.18 -4.57
N SER A 24 9.95 -15.87 -4.36
CA SER A 24 10.58 -15.22 -3.21
C SER A 24 9.75 -15.46 -1.94
N ASN A 25 10.40 -15.34 -0.78
CA ASN A 25 9.76 -15.57 0.52
C ASN A 25 8.84 -14.36 0.90
N ILE A 26 7.75 -14.20 0.13
CA ILE A 26 6.75 -13.14 0.29
C ILE A 26 5.45 -13.73 0.81
N GLU A 27 4.95 -13.16 1.90
CA GLU A 27 3.63 -13.47 2.43
C GLU A 27 2.62 -12.39 2.00
N ILE A 28 1.49 -12.81 1.42
CA ILE A 28 0.46 -11.91 0.91
C ILE A 28 -0.86 -12.17 1.64
N PHE A 29 -1.39 -11.14 2.25
CA PHE A 29 -2.64 -11.16 3.00
C PHE A 29 -3.66 -10.21 2.37
N VAL A 30 -4.88 -10.72 2.16
CA VAL A 30 -6.01 -9.92 1.66
C VAL A 30 -7.17 -10.06 2.63
N SER A 31 -7.70 -8.95 3.10
CA SER A 31 -8.83 -8.91 4.04
C SER A 31 -9.97 -8.04 3.54
N GLN A 32 -11.20 -8.41 3.89
CA GLN A 32 -12.37 -7.59 3.62
C GLN A 32 -12.45 -6.35 4.53
N SER A 33 -11.90 -6.46 5.74
CA SER A 33 -11.83 -5.37 6.71
C SER A 33 -10.75 -5.68 7.74
N THR A 34 -10.00 -4.67 8.14
CA THR A 34 -9.01 -4.73 9.21
C THR A 34 -9.04 -3.48 10.06
N GLY A 35 -8.36 -3.49 11.18
CA GLY A 35 -8.04 -2.30 11.95
C GLY A 35 -7.18 -1.33 11.13
N SER A 36 -6.02 -1.80 10.71
CA SER A 36 -5.05 -1.06 9.90
C SER A 36 -4.08 -2.04 9.26
N THR A 37 -3.93 -2.00 7.94
CA THR A 37 -2.95 -2.83 7.21
C THR A 37 -1.50 -2.58 7.69
N ASN A 38 -1.21 -1.37 8.18
CA ASN A 38 0.10 -1.06 8.74
C ASN A 38 0.35 -1.76 10.08
N ASP A 39 -0.68 -1.85 10.94
CA ASP A 39 -0.58 -2.59 12.20
C ASP A 39 -0.49 -4.10 11.92
N ASP A 40 -1.26 -4.61 10.95
CA ASP A 40 -1.21 -6.01 10.54
C ASP A 40 0.20 -6.40 10.10
N ALA A 41 0.83 -5.58 9.23
CA ALA A 41 2.20 -5.81 8.78
C ALA A 41 3.21 -5.78 9.93
N LYS A 42 3.08 -4.85 10.87
CA LYS A 42 3.96 -4.78 12.05
C LYS A 42 3.82 -5.99 12.95
N ASN A 43 2.58 -6.40 13.24
CA ASN A 43 2.29 -7.56 14.10
C ASN A 43 2.85 -8.83 13.46
N PHE A 44 2.61 -9.03 12.17
CA PHE A 44 3.13 -10.18 11.44
C PHE A 44 4.66 -10.26 11.53
N LEU A 45 5.37 -9.17 11.27
CA LEU A 45 6.82 -9.14 11.31
C LEU A 45 7.41 -9.27 12.73
N SER A 46 6.64 -8.95 13.77
CA SER A 46 7.07 -9.17 15.16
C SER A 46 7.06 -10.63 15.56
N GLU A 47 6.26 -11.45 14.90
CA GLU A 47 6.07 -12.89 15.20
C GLU A 47 6.81 -13.80 14.22
N GLN A 48 7.12 -13.29 13.03
CA GLN A 48 7.69 -14.08 11.93
C GLN A 48 8.97 -13.41 11.41
N SER A 49 9.96 -14.22 11.11
CA SER A 49 11.19 -13.76 10.46
C SER A 49 11.10 -13.75 8.92
N SER A 50 9.92 -13.71 8.37
CA SER A 50 9.70 -13.59 6.93
C SER A 50 10.34 -12.34 6.38
N LEU A 51 10.91 -12.43 5.17
CA LEU A 51 11.65 -11.33 4.59
C LEU A 51 10.75 -10.17 4.14
N LEU A 52 9.54 -10.49 3.64
CA LEU A 52 8.61 -9.50 3.10
C LEU A 52 7.16 -9.92 3.34
N SER A 53 6.31 -8.97 3.74
CA SER A 53 4.86 -9.18 3.82
C SER A 53 4.09 -8.06 3.13
N ILE A 54 2.99 -8.42 2.47
CA ILE A 54 2.06 -7.52 1.80
C ILE A 54 0.69 -7.69 2.43
N HIS A 55 0.13 -6.62 2.99
CA HIS A 55 -1.20 -6.61 3.60
C HIS A 55 -2.11 -5.66 2.84
N ALA A 56 -3.15 -6.20 2.20
CA ALA A 56 -4.16 -5.43 1.48
C ALA A 56 -5.53 -5.59 2.13
N SER A 57 -6.34 -4.54 2.12
CA SER A 57 -7.69 -4.58 2.67
C SER A 57 -8.66 -3.71 1.88
N GLU A 58 -9.92 -4.14 1.85
CA GLU A 58 -11.05 -3.37 1.28
C GLU A 58 -11.48 -2.21 2.17
N GLN A 59 -11.21 -2.32 3.47
CA GLN A 59 -11.60 -1.33 4.48
C GLN A 59 -10.61 -1.31 5.64
N GLN A 60 -10.38 -0.11 6.21
CA GLN A 60 -9.73 0.01 7.51
C GLN A 60 -10.66 0.72 8.49
N ILE A 61 -10.96 0.10 9.63
CA ILE A 61 -11.81 0.70 10.67
C ILE A 61 -11.06 1.65 11.60
N ALA A 62 -9.74 1.51 11.66
CA ALA A 62 -8.84 2.33 12.46
C ALA A 62 -7.64 2.83 11.63
N GLY A 63 -7.89 3.20 10.35
CA GLY A 63 -6.85 3.68 9.45
C GLY A 63 -6.09 4.87 10.01
N LYS A 64 -4.77 4.85 9.85
CA LYS A 64 -3.83 5.82 10.39
C LYS A 64 -3.14 6.61 9.29
N GLY A 65 -2.97 7.89 9.50
CA GLY A 65 -2.13 8.78 8.72
C GLY A 65 -0.95 9.26 9.54
N ARG A 66 -0.09 10.08 8.94
CA ARG A 66 1.06 10.68 9.62
C ARG A 66 0.61 11.56 10.80
N ASN A 67 1.46 11.61 11.84
CA ASN A 67 1.23 12.42 13.05
C ASN A 67 -0.09 12.07 13.76
N GLY A 68 -0.47 10.80 13.76
CA GLY A 68 -1.67 10.33 14.47
C GLY A 68 -3.00 10.74 13.84
N LYS A 69 -3.00 11.33 12.64
CA LYS A 69 -4.23 11.68 11.94
C LYS A 69 -5.01 10.44 11.53
N LYS A 70 -6.33 10.51 11.63
CA LYS A 70 -7.23 9.46 11.15
C LYS A 70 -7.21 9.40 9.62
N TRP A 71 -7.12 8.20 9.07
CA TRP A 71 -7.26 7.93 7.64
C TRP A 71 -8.61 7.28 7.38
N ILE A 72 -9.49 7.99 6.66
CA ILE A 72 -10.83 7.49 6.33
C ILE A 72 -10.70 6.45 5.22
N SER A 73 -11.17 5.24 5.50
CA SER A 73 -10.95 4.07 4.65
C SER A 73 -12.26 3.32 4.38
N PRO A 74 -13.19 3.90 3.57
CA PRO A 74 -14.46 3.26 3.25
C PRO A 74 -14.26 2.02 2.37
N LYS A 75 -15.10 1.00 2.58
CA LYS A 75 -15.05 -0.26 1.85
C LYS A 75 -15.21 -0.07 0.35
N GLY A 76 -14.37 -0.75 -0.43
CA GLY A 76 -14.48 -0.85 -1.89
C GLY A 76 -14.32 0.47 -2.65
N LYS A 77 -13.69 1.49 -2.06
CA LYS A 77 -13.48 2.80 -2.69
C LYS A 77 -12.03 3.10 -3.01
N ASN A 78 -11.11 2.43 -2.34
CA ASN A 78 -9.68 2.68 -2.47
C ASN A 78 -8.92 1.37 -2.26
N ILE A 79 -7.62 1.39 -2.48
CA ILE A 79 -6.69 0.33 -2.13
C ILE A 79 -5.97 0.75 -0.85
N TYR A 80 -6.07 -0.07 0.19
CA TYR A 80 -5.32 0.08 1.43
C TYR A 80 -4.29 -1.03 1.47
N LEU A 81 -3.03 -0.63 1.34
CA LEU A 81 -1.90 -1.55 1.16
C LEU A 81 -0.78 -1.17 2.10
N SER A 82 -0.21 -2.15 2.78
CA SER A 82 1.04 -2.02 3.52
C SER A 82 2.02 -3.11 3.10
N ILE A 83 3.26 -2.71 2.90
CA ILE A 83 4.37 -3.61 2.63
C ILE A 83 5.30 -3.52 3.84
N GLY A 84 5.57 -4.65 4.47
CA GLY A 84 6.44 -4.74 5.63
C GLY A 84 7.64 -5.64 5.37
N TRP A 85 8.82 -5.22 5.85
CA TRP A 85 10.03 -6.03 5.86
C TRP A 85 10.90 -5.68 7.06
N LEU A 86 11.73 -6.63 7.47
CA LEU A 86 12.75 -6.40 8.48
C LEU A 86 13.98 -5.76 7.85
N SER A 87 14.53 -4.76 8.50
CA SER A 87 15.71 -4.06 8.01
C SER A 87 16.65 -3.74 9.17
N ASN A 88 17.94 -3.88 8.94
CA ASN A 88 19.01 -3.46 9.86
C ASN A 88 19.43 -1.99 9.65
N LEU A 89 18.77 -1.26 8.74
CA LEU A 89 19.05 0.13 8.47
C LEU A 89 18.59 1.01 9.64
N LYS A 90 19.37 2.03 9.94
CA LYS A 90 18.96 3.08 10.91
C LYS A 90 17.89 3.96 10.27
N TYR A 91 17.03 4.57 11.08
CA TYR A 91 15.98 5.49 10.61
C TYR A 91 16.53 6.61 9.71
N SER A 92 17.68 7.16 10.01
CA SER A 92 18.34 8.20 9.18
C SER A 92 18.73 7.72 7.78
N GLN A 93 18.86 6.42 7.57
CA GLN A 93 19.18 5.83 6.26
C GLN A 93 17.91 5.59 5.42
N LEU A 94 16.74 5.75 6.02
CA LEU A 94 15.43 5.64 5.36
C LEU A 94 14.89 7.02 4.92
N ASP A 95 15.65 8.09 5.14
CA ASP A 95 15.29 9.42 4.67
C ASP A 95 15.10 9.41 3.15
N GLY A 96 13.96 9.92 2.70
CA GLY A 96 13.59 9.91 1.29
C GLY A 96 12.88 8.64 0.80
N LEU A 97 12.73 7.58 1.64
CA LEU A 97 12.04 6.34 1.23
C LEU A 97 10.62 6.61 0.72
N SER A 98 9.83 7.44 1.42
CA SER A 98 8.48 7.78 0.98
C SER A 98 8.45 8.52 -0.36
N LEU A 99 9.49 9.30 -0.68
CA LEU A 99 9.62 9.96 -1.97
C LEU A 99 9.98 8.94 -3.08
N ALA A 100 10.91 8.03 -2.79
CA ALA A 100 11.28 6.95 -3.72
C ALA A 100 10.06 6.06 -4.05
N VAL A 101 9.32 5.61 -3.04
CA VAL A 101 8.08 4.85 -3.22
C VAL A 101 7.05 5.69 -4.00
N GLY A 102 6.91 6.98 -3.67
CA GLY A 102 6.03 7.90 -4.40
C GLY A 102 6.36 8.00 -5.88
N THR A 103 7.65 8.05 -6.23
CA THR A 103 8.12 8.10 -7.62
C THR A 103 7.77 6.82 -8.37
N ILE A 104 7.99 5.66 -7.76
CA ILE A 104 7.63 4.36 -8.34
C ILE A 104 6.12 4.28 -8.57
N LEU A 105 5.32 4.63 -7.56
CA LEU A 105 3.86 4.62 -7.66
C LEU A 105 3.35 5.61 -8.71
N ALA A 106 3.87 6.83 -8.77
CA ALA A 106 3.49 7.81 -9.78
C ALA A 106 3.80 7.30 -11.19
N SER A 107 4.99 6.73 -11.39
CA SER A 107 5.39 6.12 -12.68
C SER A 107 4.47 4.97 -13.08
N SER A 108 4.10 4.11 -12.13
CA SER A 108 3.18 2.99 -12.37
C SER A 108 1.77 3.47 -12.70
N LEU A 109 1.24 4.41 -11.91
CA LEU A 109 -0.11 4.94 -12.10
C LEU A 109 -0.27 5.72 -13.39
N ASN A 110 0.78 6.39 -13.88
CA ASN A 110 0.77 7.08 -15.18
C ASN A 110 0.48 6.15 -16.36
N LYS A 111 0.66 4.83 -16.20
CA LYS A 111 0.30 3.84 -17.23
C LYS A 111 -1.22 3.62 -17.34
N PHE A 112 -1.98 3.98 -16.33
CA PHE A 112 -3.42 3.73 -16.20
C PHE A 112 -4.28 5.00 -16.29
N THR A 113 -3.66 6.17 -16.44
CA THR A 113 -4.38 7.45 -16.50
C THR A 113 -3.83 8.33 -17.62
N GLN A 114 -4.70 9.14 -18.21
CA GLN A 114 -4.32 10.16 -19.19
C GLN A 114 -3.77 11.43 -18.52
N ASN A 115 -4.08 11.63 -17.25
CA ASN A 115 -3.66 12.80 -16.49
C ASN A 115 -2.34 12.48 -15.77
N GLN A 116 -1.43 13.44 -15.77
CA GLN A 116 -0.14 13.29 -15.10
C GLN A 116 -0.32 13.13 -13.59
N VAL A 117 0.25 12.07 -13.03
CA VAL A 117 0.38 11.87 -11.58
C VAL A 117 1.58 12.67 -11.09
N GLY A 118 1.34 13.67 -10.28
CA GLY A 118 2.36 14.48 -9.64
C GLY A 118 2.64 14.05 -8.21
N ILE A 119 3.83 14.38 -7.72
CA ILE A 119 4.25 14.12 -6.34
C ILE A 119 4.20 15.42 -5.57
N LYS A 120 3.47 15.42 -4.46
CA LYS A 120 3.51 16.50 -3.46
C LYS A 120 4.32 16.03 -2.26
N TRP A 121 5.46 16.67 -2.08
CA TRP A 121 6.33 16.39 -0.95
C TRP A 121 5.58 16.53 0.39
N PRO A 122 5.82 15.67 1.40
CA PRO A 122 6.81 14.59 1.36
C PRO A 122 6.25 13.23 0.90
N ASN A 123 4.94 13.02 0.80
CA ASN A 123 4.37 11.69 0.77
C ASN A 123 3.01 11.56 0.06
N ASP A 124 2.61 12.55 -0.72
CA ASP A 124 1.29 12.55 -1.38
C ASP A 124 1.43 12.46 -2.90
N LEU A 125 0.54 11.70 -3.54
CA LEU A 125 0.37 11.73 -4.99
C LEU A 125 -0.91 12.51 -5.35
N LEU A 126 -0.81 13.29 -6.41
CA LEU A 126 -1.89 14.16 -6.89
C LEU A 126 -2.17 13.92 -8.37
N ILE A 127 -3.44 14.04 -8.74
CA ILE A 127 -3.90 14.31 -10.11
C ILE A 127 -4.71 15.59 -10.08
N GLU A 128 -4.42 16.54 -10.97
CA GLU A 128 -5.13 17.83 -11.05
C GLU A 128 -5.26 18.53 -9.68
N LYS A 129 -4.18 18.54 -8.92
CA LYS A 129 -4.12 19.10 -7.55
C LYS A 129 -4.97 18.35 -6.51
N LYS A 130 -5.66 17.27 -6.87
CA LYS A 130 -6.43 16.43 -5.94
C LYS A 130 -5.58 15.26 -5.47
N LYS A 131 -5.58 15.02 -4.16
CA LYS A 131 -4.84 13.90 -3.57
C LYS A 131 -5.50 12.58 -3.94
N ILE A 132 -4.71 11.68 -4.56
CA ILE A 132 -5.12 10.32 -4.94
C ILE A 132 -4.46 9.25 -4.09
N SER A 133 -3.31 9.53 -3.49
CA SER A 133 -2.60 8.59 -2.61
C SER A 133 -1.83 9.32 -1.52
N GLY A 134 -1.59 8.63 -0.43
CA GLY A 134 -0.68 9.05 0.63
C GLY A 134 0.17 7.87 1.08
N ILE A 135 1.46 8.11 1.31
CA ILE A 135 2.45 7.13 1.74
C ILE A 135 2.78 7.41 3.20
N LEU A 136 2.68 6.40 4.05
CA LEU A 136 2.89 6.50 5.49
C LEU A 136 4.23 5.88 5.88
#